data_d61706496e24f71972ac555db2b00329
#
_entry.id   d61706496e24f71972ac555db2b00329
#
_cell.length_a   1.000
_cell.length_b   1.000
_cell.length_c   1.000
_cell.angle_alpha   90.00
_cell.angle_beta   90.00
_cell.angle_gamma   90.00
#
_symmetry.space_group_name_H-M   'P 1'
#
loop_
_entity.id
_entity.type
_entity.pdbx_description
1 polymer ?
#
loop_
_entity_poly.entity_id
_entity_poly.type
_entity_poly.pdbx_seq_one_letter_code
_entity_poly.pdbx_strand_id
1 'polypeptide(L)'
;MYRMLIKQDLSKYDLSSIHHATTAGEALNPEVFYQFEKATGLRIHEGFGQTEMTLGIANLYGANIKPGAMGKPVPGYGIDIVDPDGKSVEDGVNGEIVIRTDPKPTCGVFLGYYRNQEATDAAWHDGMYHTGDVAWRDEDGYYWYVGRADDVIKSSGYRIGPFEIESTIMELPYVLECGVSAAPDEVRGQVVKASIVLVPGTEPTEELKKEIQNYVKQHTAPYKYPRIVVFRDELPKTISGKIIRNKL
;
A
#
# COMPACT_ATOMS: atom_id res chain seq x y z
N MET A 1 -2.87 -4.50 12.74
CA MET A 1 -2.65 -4.36 14.21
C MET A 1 -2.69 -2.90 14.64
N TYR A 2 -1.82 -2.00 14.20
CA TYR A 2 -1.79 -0.58 14.63
C TYR A 2 -3.10 0.15 14.46
N ARG A 3 -3.83 -0.06 13.35
CA ARG A 3 -5.18 0.49 13.13
C ARG A 3 -6.19 0.14 14.25
N MET A 4 -5.99 -0.97 14.93
CA MET A 4 -6.82 -1.36 16.08
C MET A 4 -6.30 -0.73 17.38
N LEU A 5 -4.98 -0.63 17.54
CA LEU A 5 -4.37 -0.05 18.73
C LEU A 5 -4.69 1.44 18.89
N ILE A 6 -4.62 2.23 17.83
CA ILE A 6 -4.91 3.67 17.87
C ILE A 6 -6.37 3.99 18.23
N LYS A 7 -7.26 3.00 18.19
CA LYS A 7 -8.66 3.14 18.64
C LYS A 7 -8.84 2.85 20.12
N GLN A 8 -7.80 2.41 20.80
CA GLN A 8 -7.80 2.16 22.24
C GLN A 8 -7.15 3.33 22.98
N ASP A 9 -7.54 3.50 24.22
CA ASP A 9 -6.88 4.47 25.10
C ASP A 9 -5.55 3.88 25.59
N LEU A 10 -4.49 4.15 24.83
CA LEU A 10 -3.14 3.64 25.10
C LEU A 10 -2.51 4.23 26.37
N SER A 11 -3.04 5.34 26.89
CA SER A 11 -2.56 5.95 28.13
C SER A 11 -2.78 5.08 29.37
N LYS A 12 -3.65 4.07 29.27
CA LYS A 12 -3.93 3.10 30.35
C LYS A 12 -2.86 2.02 30.51
N TYR A 13 -1.89 1.97 29.59
CA TYR A 13 -0.87 0.92 29.57
C TYR A 13 0.52 1.51 29.76
N ASP A 14 1.36 0.82 30.52
CA ASP A 14 2.78 1.17 30.60
C ASP A 14 3.50 0.63 29.36
N LEU A 15 3.86 1.52 28.46
CA LEU A 15 4.59 1.22 27.23
C LEU A 15 6.07 1.60 27.31
N SER A 16 6.58 1.96 28.50
CA SER A 16 7.96 2.44 28.69
C SER A 16 9.06 1.46 28.29
N SER A 17 8.74 0.15 28.24
CA SER A 17 9.67 -0.89 27.79
C SER A 17 9.74 -1.03 26.26
N ILE A 18 8.84 -0.37 25.51
CA ILE A 18 8.84 -0.43 24.05
C ILE A 18 9.72 0.69 23.51
N HIS A 19 10.78 0.33 22.81
CA HIS A 19 11.74 1.28 22.24
C HIS A 19 11.72 1.32 20.71
N HIS A 20 11.03 0.37 20.05
CA HIS A 20 10.99 0.27 18.61
C HIS A 20 9.66 -0.35 18.14
N ALA A 21 8.98 0.34 17.23
CA ALA A 21 7.73 -0.11 16.61
C ALA A 21 7.96 -0.34 15.12
N THR A 22 7.60 -1.52 14.62
CA THR A 22 7.78 -1.90 13.22
C THR A 22 6.48 -2.42 12.62
N THR A 23 6.34 -2.25 11.30
CA THR A 23 5.26 -2.86 10.53
C THR A 23 5.74 -3.29 9.16
N ALA A 24 5.12 -4.34 8.63
CA ALA A 24 5.31 -4.82 7.26
C ALA A 24 4.08 -5.61 6.82
N GLY A 25 4.04 -5.96 5.52
CA GLY A 25 3.01 -6.82 4.93
C GLY A 25 1.80 -6.08 4.36
N GLU A 26 1.54 -4.87 4.80
CA GLU A 26 0.61 -3.90 4.20
C GLU A 26 1.23 -2.52 4.30
N ALA A 27 0.96 -1.65 3.31
CA ALA A 27 1.41 -0.27 3.36
C ALA A 27 0.78 0.46 4.56
N LEU A 28 1.61 1.21 5.29
CA LEU A 28 1.20 1.94 6.48
C LEU A 28 0.46 3.22 6.09
N ASN A 29 -0.79 3.34 6.52
CA ASN A 29 -1.53 4.59 6.38
C ASN A 29 -0.86 5.70 7.22
N PRO A 30 -0.57 6.89 6.64
CA PRO A 30 0.04 8.01 7.35
C PRO A 30 -0.71 8.43 8.61
N GLU A 31 -2.05 8.40 8.59
CA GLU A 31 -2.88 8.76 9.74
C GLU A 31 -2.65 7.80 10.92
N VAL A 32 -2.49 6.50 10.64
CA VAL A 32 -2.15 5.50 11.67
C VAL A 32 -0.78 5.79 12.27
N PHE A 33 0.20 6.20 11.46
CA PHE A 33 1.51 6.61 11.93
C PHE A 33 1.41 7.80 12.89
N TYR A 34 0.73 8.88 12.48
CA TYR A 34 0.62 10.10 13.29
C TYR A 34 -0.15 9.87 14.61
N GLN A 35 -1.26 9.13 14.55
CA GLN A 35 -2.03 8.83 15.76
C GLN A 35 -1.24 7.96 16.73
N PHE A 36 -0.51 6.97 16.25
CA PHE A 36 0.33 6.12 17.10
C PHE A 36 1.49 6.91 17.72
N GLU A 37 2.20 7.73 16.93
CA GLU A 37 3.26 8.61 17.43
C GLU A 37 2.73 9.57 18.51
N LYS A 38 1.57 10.19 18.26
CA LYS A 38 0.91 11.08 19.24
C LYS A 38 0.55 10.37 20.55
N ALA A 39 0.09 9.12 20.47
CA ALA A 39 -0.35 8.37 21.63
C ALA A 39 0.78 7.75 22.45
N THR A 40 1.93 7.43 21.82
CA THR A 40 2.99 6.64 22.45
C THR A 40 4.37 7.32 22.43
N GLY A 41 4.57 8.36 21.62
CA GLY A 41 5.87 8.96 21.36
C GLY A 41 6.78 8.10 20.46
N LEU A 42 6.31 6.94 19.99
CA LEU A 42 7.08 6.02 19.16
C LEU A 42 6.71 6.18 17.69
N ARG A 43 7.73 6.16 16.83
CA ARG A 43 7.58 6.15 15.38
C ARG A 43 7.49 4.72 14.85
N ILE A 44 6.58 4.47 13.92
CA ILE A 44 6.46 3.17 13.27
C ILE A 44 7.43 3.10 12.09
N HIS A 45 8.35 2.16 12.11
CA HIS A 45 9.27 1.85 11.02
C HIS A 45 8.61 0.86 10.08
N GLU A 46 8.22 1.33 8.90
CA GLU A 46 7.62 0.50 7.86
C GLU A 46 8.70 -0.17 7.02
N GLY A 47 8.39 -1.36 6.51
CA GLY A 47 9.22 -2.04 5.55
C GLY A 47 8.42 -2.88 4.56
N PHE A 48 8.91 -2.94 3.34
CA PHE A 48 8.37 -3.73 2.25
C PHE A 48 9.17 -5.02 2.06
N GLY A 49 8.46 -6.11 1.98
CA GLY A 49 8.94 -7.44 1.65
C GLY A 49 7.77 -8.35 1.31
N GLN A 50 8.08 -9.54 0.87
CA GLN A 50 7.10 -10.56 0.48
C GLN A 50 7.47 -11.90 1.13
N THR A 51 6.66 -12.96 0.92
CA THR A 51 7.02 -14.32 1.32
C THR A 51 8.26 -14.79 0.55
N GLU A 52 8.42 -14.31 -0.66
CA GLU A 52 9.49 -14.60 -1.60
C GLU A 52 10.81 -13.90 -1.27
N MET A 53 10.79 -12.93 -0.38
CA MET A 53 11.99 -12.15 -0.02
C MET A 53 11.90 -11.64 1.41
N THR A 54 13.04 -11.32 2.01
CA THR A 54 13.09 -10.57 3.27
C THR A 54 12.78 -9.08 3.01
N LEU A 55 12.96 -8.20 3.99
CA LEU A 55 12.77 -6.76 3.78
C LEU A 55 13.77 -6.22 2.75
N GLY A 56 13.26 -5.76 1.60
CA GLY A 56 14.08 -5.14 0.54
C GLY A 56 14.07 -3.62 0.58
N ILE A 57 12.99 -3.02 1.09
CA ILE A 57 12.87 -1.57 1.29
C ILE A 57 12.40 -1.36 2.73
N ALA A 58 13.02 -0.43 3.47
CA ALA A 58 12.65 -0.18 4.85
C ALA A 58 13.04 1.21 5.36
N ASN A 59 12.29 1.68 6.35
CA ASN A 59 12.71 2.74 7.25
C ASN A 59 13.55 2.11 8.37
N LEU A 60 14.86 2.00 8.17
CA LEU A 60 15.78 1.41 9.14
C LEU A 60 15.88 2.26 10.41
N TYR A 61 16.33 1.65 11.51
CA TYR A 61 16.55 2.36 12.76
C TYR A 61 17.50 3.54 12.56
N GLY A 62 17.11 4.72 13.07
CA GLY A 62 17.86 5.96 12.89
C GLY A 62 17.63 6.67 11.55
N ALA A 63 16.85 6.09 10.64
CA ALA A 63 16.46 6.76 9.40
C ALA A 63 15.47 7.91 9.66
N ASN A 64 15.53 8.93 8.80
CA ASN A 64 14.46 9.93 8.75
C ASN A 64 13.25 9.28 8.08
N ILE A 65 12.11 9.18 8.78
CA ILE A 65 10.90 8.55 8.28
C ILE A 65 10.05 9.59 7.55
N LYS A 66 9.65 9.30 6.31
CA LYS A 66 8.59 10.00 5.60
C LYS A 66 7.31 9.17 5.76
N PRO A 67 6.30 9.60 6.56
CA PRO A 67 5.07 8.82 6.74
C PRO A 67 4.36 8.55 5.42
N GLY A 68 4.01 7.27 5.18
CA GLY A 68 3.43 6.81 3.91
C GLY A 68 4.44 6.30 2.89
N ALA A 69 5.75 6.56 3.08
CA ALA A 69 6.80 5.94 2.29
C ALA A 69 7.29 4.65 2.96
N MET A 70 7.49 3.60 2.16
CA MET A 70 8.05 2.32 2.62
C MET A 70 9.48 2.43 3.15
N GLY A 71 10.17 3.53 2.85
CA GLY A 71 11.58 3.75 3.19
C GLY A 71 12.49 3.73 1.96
N LYS A 72 13.74 3.31 2.18
CA LYS A 72 14.79 3.21 1.14
C LYS A 72 15.23 1.76 0.95
N PRO A 73 15.87 1.43 -0.19
CA PRO A 73 16.44 0.11 -0.38
C PRO A 73 17.36 -0.30 0.76
N VAL A 74 17.16 -1.51 1.27
CA VAL A 74 18.02 -2.08 2.30
C VAL A 74 19.38 -2.43 1.67
N PRO A 75 20.51 -2.14 2.32
CA PRO A 75 21.83 -2.48 1.78
C PRO A 75 21.95 -3.94 1.41
N GLY A 76 22.48 -4.21 0.21
CA GLY A 76 22.66 -5.56 -0.32
C GLY A 76 21.53 -6.03 -1.25
N TYR A 77 20.43 -5.30 -1.34
CA TYR A 77 19.40 -5.54 -2.34
C TYR A 77 19.56 -4.62 -3.55
N GLY A 78 19.55 -5.20 -4.76
CA GLY A 78 19.54 -4.47 -6.02
C GLY A 78 18.12 -3.99 -6.38
N ILE A 79 17.46 -3.29 -5.47
CA ILE A 79 16.09 -2.79 -5.69
C ILE A 79 16.10 -1.72 -6.77
N ASP A 80 15.19 -1.86 -7.71
CA ASP A 80 14.95 -0.86 -8.76
C ASP A 80 13.45 -0.74 -9.05
N ILE A 81 13.07 0.29 -9.79
CA ILE A 81 11.73 0.46 -10.33
C ILE A 81 11.87 0.50 -11.84
N VAL A 82 11.15 -0.39 -12.53
CA VAL A 82 11.29 -0.56 -13.98
C VAL A 82 9.97 -0.35 -14.72
N ASP A 83 10.09 0.06 -15.97
CA ASP A 83 9.00 0.09 -16.94
C ASP A 83 8.72 -1.32 -17.51
N PRO A 84 7.69 -1.50 -18.37
CA PRO A 84 7.42 -2.81 -18.99
C PRO A 84 8.53 -3.36 -19.88
N ASP A 85 9.49 -2.53 -20.30
CA ASP A 85 10.66 -2.95 -21.07
C ASP A 85 11.85 -3.32 -20.17
N GLY A 86 11.69 -3.34 -18.84
CA GLY A 86 12.73 -3.66 -17.86
C GLY A 86 13.76 -2.54 -17.63
N LYS A 87 13.50 -1.33 -18.12
CA LYS A 87 14.37 -0.16 -17.94
C LYS A 87 14.01 0.59 -16.67
N SER A 88 15.03 1.05 -15.95
CA SER A 88 14.84 1.91 -14.77
C SER A 88 14.03 3.16 -15.12
N VAL A 89 13.05 3.51 -14.30
CA VAL A 89 12.27 4.73 -14.47
C VAL A 89 12.90 5.90 -13.71
N GLU A 90 12.55 7.12 -14.13
CA GLU A 90 12.95 8.34 -13.45
C GLU A 90 12.18 8.52 -12.13
N ASP A 91 12.67 9.41 -11.26
CA ASP A 91 11.99 9.76 -10.01
C ASP A 91 10.59 10.37 -10.31
N GLY A 92 9.61 10.02 -9.49
CA GLY A 92 8.21 10.41 -9.69
C GLY A 92 7.43 9.55 -10.68
N VAL A 93 8.08 8.62 -11.39
CA VAL A 93 7.43 7.74 -12.38
C VAL A 93 7.10 6.40 -11.76
N ASN A 94 5.85 5.94 -11.95
CA ASN A 94 5.40 4.64 -11.49
C ASN A 94 6.00 3.52 -12.35
N GLY A 95 6.52 2.48 -11.70
CA GLY A 95 6.99 1.26 -12.32
C GLY A 95 6.89 0.08 -11.38
N GLU A 96 7.25 -1.10 -11.87
CA GLU A 96 7.31 -2.32 -11.05
C GLU A 96 8.56 -2.33 -10.19
N ILE A 97 8.41 -2.70 -8.92
CA ILE A 97 9.55 -2.98 -8.03
C ILE A 97 10.18 -4.30 -8.48
N VAL A 98 11.47 -4.27 -8.79
CA VAL A 98 12.25 -5.46 -9.11
C VAL A 98 13.48 -5.57 -8.24
N ILE A 99 14.03 -6.78 -8.14
CA ILE A 99 15.35 -7.02 -7.55
C ILE A 99 16.29 -7.46 -8.67
N ARG A 100 17.27 -6.63 -9.00
CA ARG A 100 18.33 -6.98 -9.97
C ARG A 100 19.27 -7.99 -9.34
N THR A 101 19.54 -9.06 -10.04
CA THR A 101 20.38 -10.17 -9.55
C THR A 101 21.72 -10.28 -10.27
N ASP A 102 21.96 -9.46 -11.30
CA ASP A 102 23.22 -9.32 -11.98
C ASP A 102 23.93 -8.02 -11.50
N PRO A 103 25.25 -8.04 -11.18
CA PRO A 103 26.17 -9.17 -11.29
C PRO A 103 26.21 -10.11 -10.08
N LYS A 104 25.46 -9.85 -9.02
CA LYS A 104 25.46 -10.70 -7.82
C LYS A 104 24.04 -11.09 -7.43
N PRO A 105 23.77 -12.41 -7.24
CA PRO A 105 22.53 -12.86 -6.65
C PRO A 105 22.31 -12.19 -5.29
N THR A 106 21.13 -11.66 -5.07
CA THR A 106 20.74 -11.07 -3.79
C THR A 106 20.44 -12.18 -2.78
N CYS A 107 21.07 -12.11 -1.62
CA CYS A 107 20.76 -13.01 -0.49
C CYS A 107 19.36 -12.68 0.05
N GLY A 108 18.60 -13.71 0.49
CA GLY A 108 17.30 -13.51 1.11
C GLY A 108 16.12 -13.38 0.13
N VAL A 109 16.31 -13.79 -1.12
CA VAL A 109 15.25 -13.98 -2.11
C VAL A 109 15.07 -15.48 -2.37
N PHE A 110 13.82 -15.91 -2.55
CA PHE A 110 13.50 -17.32 -2.76
C PHE A 110 14.11 -17.87 -4.07
N LEU A 111 14.27 -19.18 -4.16
CA LEU A 111 14.83 -19.83 -5.36
C LEU A 111 13.78 -20.16 -6.42
N GLY A 112 12.51 -20.13 -6.06
CA GLY A 112 11.40 -20.45 -6.94
C GLY A 112 10.21 -21.05 -6.18
N TYR A 113 9.09 -21.21 -6.85
CA TYR A 113 7.89 -21.83 -6.30
C TYR A 113 7.96 -23.35 -6.35
N TYR A 114 7.62 -23.99 -5.23
CA TYR A 114 7.68 -25.43 -5.10
C TYR A 114 6.79 -26.13 -6.14
N ARG A 115 7.38 -26.97 -6.97
CA ARG A 115 6.71 -27.73 -8.05
C ARG A 115 5.86 -26.86 -9.00
N ASN A 116 6.23 -25.61 -9.21
CA ASN A 116 5.56 -24.69 -10.12
C ASN A 116 6.61 -23.87 -10.89
N GLN A 117 7.17 -24.49 -11.94
CA GLN A 117 8.19 -23.86 -12.77
C GLN A 117 7.62 -22.68 -13.56
N GLU A 118 6.40 -22.79 -14.07
CA GLU A 118 5.73 -21.72 -14.80
C GLU A 118 5.63 -20.42 -13.97
N ALA A 119 5.17 -20.51 -12.73
CA ALA A 119 5.12 -19.36 -11.83
C ALA A 119 6.52 -18.85 -11.45
N THR A 120 7.51 -19.76 -11.38
CA THR A 120 8.90 -19.37 -11.11
C THR A 120 9.46 -18.56 -12.27
N ASP A 121 9.30 -19.04 -13.51
CA ASP A 121 9.77 -18.37 -14.73
C ASP A 121 9.06 -17.03 -14.95
N ALA A 122 7.77 -16.94 -14.58
CA ALA A 122 7.01 -15.68 -14.62
C ALA A 122 7.51 -14.64 -13.61
N ALA A 123 8.07 -15.08 -12.47
CA ALA A 123 8.62 -14.19 -11.45
C ALA A 123 10.12 -13.88 -11.65
N TRP A 124 10.85 -14.80 -12.30
CA TRP A 124 12.29 -14.68 -12.53
C TRP A 124 12.59 -14.63 -14.02
N HIS A 125 12.76 -13.44 -14.56
CA HIS A 125 13.17 -13.26 -15.95
C HIS A 125 14.02 -12.00 -16.13
N ASP A 126 14.69 -11.84 -17.24
CA ASP A 126 15.50 -10.68 -17.61
C ASP A 126 16.56 -10.26 -16.56
N GLY A 127 17.09 -11.26 -15.80
CA GLY A 127 18.07 -11.02 -14.73
C GLY A 127 17.51 -10.32 -13.51
N MET A 128 16.19 -10.39 -13.32
CA MET A 128 15.49 -9.73 -12.22
C MET A 128 14.45 -10.66 -11.58
N TYR A 129 14.21 -10.45 -10.30
CA TYR A 129 13.00 -10.93 -9.62
C TYR A 129 11.93 -9.84 -9.72
N HIS A 130 10.80 -10.18 -10.31
CA HIS A 130 9.63 -9.33 -10.47
C HIS A 130 8.67 -9.50 -9.31
N THR A 131 8.47 -8.44 -8.51
CA THR A 131 7.66 -8.53 -7.30
C THR A 131 6.16 -8.49 -7.58
N GLY A 132 5.75 -7.99 -8.75
CA GLY A 132 4.36 -7.68 -9.09
C GLY A 132 3.78 -6.51 -8.29
N ASP A 133 4.61 -5.76 -7.56
CA ASP A 133 4.22 -4.56 -6.82
C ASP A 133 4.70 -3.31 -7.55
N VAL A 134 3.84 -2.28 -7.60
CA VAL A 134 4.11 -1.01 -8.27
C VAL A 134 4.41 0.06 -7.22
N ALA A 135 5.45 0.85 -7.49
CA ALA A 135 5.86 1.98 -6.67
C ALA A 135 6.40 3.11 -7.53
N TRP A 136 6.67 4.24 -6.92
CA TRP A 136 7.50 5.31 -7.46
C TRP A 136 8.54 5.73 -6.42
N ARG A 137 9.61 6.38 -6.86
CA ARG A 137 10.70 6.86 -6.00
C ARG A 137 10.70 8.39 -6.03
N ASP A 138 10.87 9.03 -4.87
CA ASP A 138 11.06 10.47 -4.80
C ASP A 138 12.55 10.85 -4.97
N GLU A 139 12.82 12.16 -5.13
CA GLU A 139 14.16 12.74 -5.29
C GLU A 139 15.11 12.48 -4.12
N ASP A 140 14.57 12.18 -2.93
CA ASP A 140 15.33 11.80 -1.74
C ASP A 140 15.60 10.28 -1.67
N GLY A 141 15.10 9.51 -2.64
CA GLY A 141 15.27 8.07 -2.76
C GLY A 141 14.33 7.24 -1.89
N TYR A 142 13.21 7.82 -1.41
CA TYR A 142 12.16 7.07 -0.72
C TYR A 142 11.21 6.45 -1.73
N TYR A 143 10.78 5.22 -1.44
CA TYR A 143 9.85 4.45 -2.26
C TYR A 143 8.44 4.57 -1.71
N TRP A 144 7.49 4.86 -2.60
CA TRP A 144 6.08 5.07 -2.29
C TRP A 144 5.24 4.01 -2.97
N TYR A 145 4.50 3.25 -2.17
CA TYR A 145 3.68 2.15 -2.65
C TYR A 145 2.44 2.63 -3.42
N VAL A 146 2.19 2.04 -4.58
CA VAL A 146 1.01 2.34 -5.41
C VAL A 146 -0.03 1.22 -5.29
N GLY A 147 0.41 -0.03 -5.39
CA GLY A 147 -0.45 -1.20 -5.34
C GLY A 147 0.17 -2.40 -6.04
N ARG A 148 -0.53 -3.50 -6.04
CA ARG A 148 -0.21 -4.63 -6.91
C ARG A 148 -0.42 -4.24 -8.37
N ALA A 149 0.38 -4.76 -9.27
CA ALA A 149 0.25 -4.49 -10.71
C ALA A 149 -1.12 -4.93 -11.27
N ASP A 150 -1.69 -5.99 -10.70
CA ASP A 150 -3.02 -6.53 -11.00
C ASP A 150 -4.17 -5.75 -10.33
N ASP A 151 -3.90 -5.05 -9.23
CA ASP A 151 -4.87 -4.20 -8.51
C ASP A 151 -4.92 -2.75 -9.04
N VAL A 152 -3.94 -2.32 -9.85
CA VAL A 152 -3.90 -0.97 -10.42
C VAL A 152 -5.09 -0.75 -11.36
N ILE A 153 -5.90 0.26 -11.04
CA ILE A 153 -7.12 0.60 -11.76
C ILE A 153 -6.77 1.36 -13.04
N LYS A 154 -7.21 0.84 -14.20
CA LYS A 154 -6.95 1.43 -15.51
C LYS A 154 -8.18 2.21 -15.98
N SER A 155 -8.25 3.51 -15.66
CA SER A 155 -9.40 4.37 -15.94
C SER A 155 -9.05 5.46 -16.95
N SER A 156 -9.65 5.46 -18.13
CA SER A 156 -9.43 6.47 -19.19
C SER A 156 -7.94 6.72 -19.50
N GLY A 157 -7.11 5.67 -19.52
CA GLY A 157 -5.66 5.74 -19.73
C GLY A 157 -4.83 6.06 -18.49
N TYR A 158 -5.43 6.45 -17.38
CA TYR A 158 -4.73 6.64 -16.11
C TYR A 158 -4.52 5.32 -15.38
N ARG A 159 -3.40 5.20 -14.68
CA ARG A 159 -3.08 4.11 -13.76
C ARG A 159 -3.25 4.63 -12.34
N ILE A 160 -4.26 4.14 -11.63
CA ILE A 160 -4.66 4.64 -10.32
C ILE A 160 -4.39 3.56 -9.28
N GLY A 161 -3.53 3.88 -8.31
CA GLY A 161 -3.24 3.00 -7.19
C GLY A 161 -4.36 3.02 -6.16
N PRO A 162 -4.85 1.84 -5.72
CA PRO A 162 -5.90 1.78 -4.71
C PRO A 162 -5.49 2.37 -3.37
N PHE A 163 -4.23 2.19 -2.98
CA PHE A 163 -3.73 2.55 -1.65
C PHE A 163 -3.82 4.05 -1.34
N GLU A 164 -3.49 4.92 -2.29
CA GLU A 164 -3.59 6.38 -2.12
C GLU A 164 -5.02 6.81 -1.79
N ILE A 165 -5.99 6.23 -2.49
CA ILE A 165 -7.41 6.53 -2.28
C ILE A 165 -7.91 5.98 -0.94
N GLU A 166 -7.51 4.74 -0.61
CA GLU A 166 -7.80 4.14 0.70
C GLU A 166 -7.26 5.02 1.82
N SER A 167 -6.01 5.49 1.69
CA SER A 167 -5.37 6.37 2.69
C SER A 167 -6.13 7.68 2.86
N THR A 168 -6.50 8.34 1.78
CA THR A 168 -7.26 9.59 1.82
C THR A 168 -8.65 9.39 2.45
N ILE A 169 -9.37 8.32 2.10
CA ILE A 169 -10.69 8.03 2.68
C ILE A 169 -10.58 7.72 4.18
N MET A 170 -9.51 7.06 4.59
CA MET A 170 -9.27 6.71 6.00
C MET A 170 -8.96 7.91 6.91
N GLU A 171 -8.68 9.10 6.38
CA GLU A 171 -8.55 10.35 7.13
C GLU A 171 -9.91 10.83 7.70
N LEU A 172 -11.02 10.38 7.11
CA LEU A 172 -12.35 10.77 7.52
C LEU A 172 -12.73 10.09 8.85
N PRO A 173 -13.13 10.84 9.88
CA PRO A 173 -13.28 10.32 11.26
C PRO A 173 -14.39 9.27 11.39
N TYR A 174 -15.34 9.25 10.46
CA TYR A 174 -16.44 8.29 10.43
C TYR A 174 -16.15 7.03 9.61
N VAL A 175 -14.95 6.91 9.02
CA VAL A 175 -14.52 5.72 8.30
C VAL A 175 -13.75 4.78 9.21
N LEU A 176 -14.23 3.55 9.32
CA LEU A 176 -13.57 2.49 10.10
C LEU A 176 -12.56 1.73 9.26
N GLU A 177 -12.95 1.34 8.05
CA GLU A 177 -12.13 0.62 7.07
C GLU A 177 -12.52 1.01 5.65
N CYS A 178 -11.56 0.96 4.75
CA CYS A 178 -11.77 1.22 3.32
C CYS A 178 -10.98 0.23 2.49
N GLY A 179 -11.61 -0.31 1.45
CA GLY A 179 -10.98 -1.09 0.41
C GLY A 179 -11.37 -0.55 -0.96
N VAL A 180 -10.38 -0.30 -1.81
CA VAL A 180 -10.58 0.24 -3.14
C VAL A 180 -10.27 -0.81 -4.21
N SER A 181 -11.15 -0.95 -5.18
CA SER A 181 -11.01 -1.87 -6.30
C SER A 181 -11.46 -1.24 -7.62
N ALA A 182 -11.13 -1.89 -8.73
CA ALA A 182 -11.69 -1.55 -10.03
C ALA A 182 -13.14 -2.02 -10.14
N ALA A 183 -13.97 -1.24 -10.80
CA ALA A 183 -15.27 -1.70 -11.32
C ALA A 183 -15.32 -1.47 -12.83
N PRO A 184 -15.94 -2.36 -13.62
CA PRO A 184 -16.09 -2.18 -15.05
C PRO A 184 -16.88 -0.91 -15.39
N ASP A 185 -16.50 -0.23 -16.47
CA ASP A 185 -17.20 0.95 -16.99
C ASP A 185 -17.10 0.93 -18.54
N GLU A 186 -18.22 1.08 -19.22
CA GLU A 186 -18.29 0.96 -20.69
C GLU A 186 -17.50 2.04 -21.43
N VAL A 187 -17.37 3.24 -20.83
CA VAL A 187 -16.70 4.39 -21.45
C VAL A 187 -15.23 4.47 -21.05
N ARG A 188 -14.93 4.14 -19.78
CA ARG A 188 -13.58 4.31 -19.18
C ARG A 188 -12.78 3.04 -19.07
N GLY A 189 -13.38 1.90 -19.44
CA GLY A 189 -12.84 0.57 -19.18
C GLY A 189 -13.04 0.18 -17.71
N GLN A 190 -12.47 0.95 -16.78
CA GLN A 190 -12.63 0.77 -15.34
C GLN A 190 -12.87 2.12 -14.64
N VAL A 191 -13.53 2.07 -13.50
CA VAL A 191 -13.68 3.19 -12.57
C VAL A 191 -13.30 2.76 -11.15
N VAL A 192 -12.96 3.74 -10.34
CA VAL A 192 -12.64 3.52 -8.93
C VAL A 192 -13.92 3.22 -8.16
N LYS A 193 -13.91 2.11 -7.43
CA LYS A 193 -14.96 1.70 -6.47
C LYS A 193 -14.36 1.64 -5.08
N ALA A 194 -14.96 2.37 -4.13
CA ALA A 194 -14.63 2.32 -2.72
C ALA A 194 -15.69 1.53 -1.94
N SER A 195 -15.25 0.49 -1.26
CA SER A 195 -16.05 -0.29 -0.29
C SER A 195 -15.64 0.16 1.11
N ILE A 196 -16.58 0.67 1.89
CA ILE A 196 -16.30 1.40 3.14
C ILE A 196 -17.11 0.79 4.27
N VAL A 197 -16.45 0.56 5.40
CA VAL A 197 -17.08 0.25 6.67
C VAL A 197 -17.09 1.53 7.50
N LEU A 198 -18.25 1.94 7.94
CA LEU A 198 -18.43 3.13 8.77
C LEU A 198 -18.23 2.81 10.26
N VAL A 199 -17.86 3.83 11.01
CA VAL A 199 -17.84 3.76 12.47
C VAL A 199 -19.27 3.54 12.98
N PRO A 200 -19.50 2.66 13.99
CA PRO A 200 -20.83 2.43 14.55
C PRO A 200 -21.54 3.72 14.94
N GLY A 201 -22.80 3.85 14.52
CA GLY A 201 -23.62 5.05 14.74
C GLY A 201 -23.57 6.07 13.59
N THR A 202 -22.78 5.86 12.56
CA THR A 202 -22.80 6.66 11.33
C THR A 202 -23.81 6.09 10.35
N GLU A 203 -24.74 6.91 9.88
CA GLU A 203 -25.76 6.49 8.90
C GLU A 203 -25.19 6.47 7.47
N PRO A 204 -25.40 5.40 6.70
CA PRO A 204 -24.91 5.26 5.32
C PRO A 204 -25.83 5.98 4.33
N THR A 205 -25.71 7.30 4.21
CA THR A 205 -26.57 8.13 3.35
C THR A 205 -25.93 8.42 1.97
N GLU A 206 -26.76 8.84 1.02
CA GLU A 206 -26.26 9.26 -0.31
C GLU A 206 -25.48 10.59 -0.23
N GLU A 207 -25.82 11.44 0.73
CA GLU A 207 -25.09 12.67 1.03
C GLU A 207 -23.67 12.35 1.50
N LEU A 208 -23.52 11.35 2.37
CA LEU A 208 -22.22 10.89 2.87
C LEU A 208 -21.35 10.33 1.74
N LYS A 209 -21.93 9.59 0.78
CA LYS A 209 -21.20 9.13 -0.40
C LYS A 209 -20.63 10.31 -1.21
N LYS A 210 -21.43 11.34 -1.44
CA LYS A 210 -21.00 12.56 -2.15
C LYS A 210 -19.92 13.32 -1.40
N GLU A 211 -20.03 13.38 -0.08
CA GLU A 211 -19.00 13.99 0.77
C GLU A 211 -17.65 13.27 0.61
N ILE A 212 -17.64 11.94 0.72
CA ILE A 212 -16.44 11.11 0.52
C ILE A 212 -15.85 11.32 -0.88
N GLN A 213 -16.69 11.29 -1.92
CA GLN A 213 -16.26 11.54 -3.30
C GLN A 213 -15.61 12.91 -3.48
N ASN A 214 -16.21 13.95 -2.90
CA ASN A 214 -15.70 15.32 -2.94
C ASN A 214 -14.40 15.45 -2.14
N TYR A 215 -14.32 14.82 -0.97
CA TYR A 215 -13.11 14.81 -0.16
C TYR A 215 -11.93 14.24 -0.94
N VAL A 216 -12.07 13.04 -1.52
CA VAL A 216 -11.02 12.43 -2.34
C VAL A 216 -10.65 13.31 -3.53
N LYS A 217 -11.66 13.91 -4.21
CA LYS A 217 -11.42 14.79 -5.37
C LYS A 217 -10.63 16.05 -5.01
N GLN A 218 -10.74 16.54 -3.78
CA GLN A 218 -10.03 17.72 -3.31
C GLN A 218 -8.62 17.42 -2.78
N HIS A 219 -8.39 16.22 -2.25
CA HIS A 219 -7.13 15.82 -1.62
C HIS A 219 -6.24 14.95 -2.51
N THR A 220 -6.75 14.52 -3.67
CA THR A 220 -5.99 13.78 -4.68
C THR A 220 -6.20 14.39 -6.07
N ALA A 221 -5.60 13.80 -7.10
CA ALA A 221 -5.90 14.23 -8.47
C ALA A 221 -7.39 13.97 -8.81
N PRO A 222 -8.09 14.94 -9.46
CA PRO A 222 -9.54 14.87 -9.67
C PRO A 222 -10.05 13.60 -10.36
N TYR A 223 -9.22 12.94 -11.17
CA TYR A 223 -9.60 11.70 -11.86
C TYR A 223 -9.58 10.46 -10.95
N LYS A 224 -8.99 10.55 -9.74
CA LYS A 224 -8.83 9.44 -8.80
C LYS A 224 -10.04 9.20 -7.90
N TYR A 225 -11.00 10.14 -7.81
CA TYR A 225 -12.12 9.99 -6.90
C TYR A 225 -12.97 8.75 -7.20
N PRO A 226 -13.51 8.05 -6.17
CA PRO A 226 -14.33 6.88 -6.37
C PRO A 226 -15.68 7.27 -7.00
N ARG A 227 -15.96 6.72 -8.20
CA ARG A 227 -17.25 6.92 -8.85
C ARG A 227 -18.34 6.07 -8.21
N ILE A 228 -17.94 4.97 -7.61
CA ILE A 228 -18.82 4.06 -6.91
C ILE A 228 -18.39 4.01 -5.45
N VAL A 229 -19.30 4.31 -4.53
CA VAL A 229 -19.11 4.18 -3.09
C VAL A 229 -20.17 3.21 -2.55
N VAL A 230 -19.70 2.15 -1.89
CA VAL A 230 -20.56 1.12 -1.29
C VAL A 230 -20.25 1.04 0.19
N PHE A 231 -21.26 1.20 1.03
CA PHE A 231 -21.13 0.92 2.46
C PHE A 231 -21.36 -0.57 2.73
N ARG A 232 -20.55 -1.14 3.61
CA ARG A 232 -20.57 -2.55 3.98
C ARG A 232 -20.45 -2.68 5.51
N ASP A 233 -20.98 -3.79 6.05
CA ASP A 233 -20.81 -4.13 7.46
C ASP A 233 -19.36 -4.59 7.75
N GLU A 234 -18.76 -5.32 6.79
CA GLU A 234 -17.37 -5.78 6.88
C GLU A 234 -16.72 -5.88 5.48
N LEU A 235 -15.39 -5.84 5.43
CA LEU A 235 -14.62 -6.10 4.22
C LEU A 235 -14.12 -7.56 4.20
N PRO A 236 -14.09 -8.21 3.02
CA PRO A 236 -13.50 -9.54 2.88
C PRO A 236 -12.00 -9.49 3.16
N LYS A 237 -11.53 -10.35 4.06
CA LYS A 237 -10.14 -10.39 4.50
C LYS A 237 -9.57 -11.79 4.46
N THR A 238 -8.26 -11.88 4.28
CA THR A 238 -7.48 -13.11 4.51
C THR A 238 -7.42 -13.40 6.01
N ILE A 239 -6.94 -14.59 6.37
CA ILE A 239 -6.68 -14.98 7.78
C ILE A 239 -5.70 -14.00 8.45
N SER A 240 -4.76 -13.42 7.68
CA SER A 240 -3.81 -12.41 8.17
C SER A 240 -4.38 -10.99 8.26
N GLY A 241 -5.66 -10.79 7.87
CA GLY A 241 -6.34 -9.49 7.95
C GLY A 241 -6.19 -8.59 6.73
N LYS A 242 -5.53 -9.05 5.65
CA LYS A 242 -5.40 -8.28 4.39
C LYS A 242 -6.70 -8.28 3.62
N ILE A 243 -7.08 -7.14 3.05
CA ILE A 243 -8.28 -6.99 2.21
C ILE A 243 -8.14 -7.81 0.92
N ILE A 244 -9.15 -8.62 0.61
CA ILE A 244 -9.23 -9.40 -0.62
C ILE A 244 -9.96 -8.54 -1.67
N ARG A 245 -9.20 -7.75 -2.46
CA ARG A 245 -9.76 -6.74 -3.37
C ARG A 245 -10.66 -7.31 -4.45
N ASN A 246 -10.37 -8.48 -4.97
CA ASN A 246 -11.20 -9.13 -5.99
C ASN A 246 -12.58 -9.60 -5.47
N LYS A 247 -12.85 -9.44 -4.17
CA LYS A 247 -14.16 -9.72 -3.53
C LYS A 247 -14.90 -8.45 -3.07
N LEU A 248 -14.37 -7.28 -3.36
CA LEU A 248 -14.97 -5.99 -3.00
C LEU A 248 -16.18 -5.61 -3.86
#